data_415083b775a419dfe3866e404420ef20
#
_entry.id   415083b775a419dfe3866e404420ef20
#
_cell.length_a   1.000
_cell.length_b   1.000
_cell.length_c   1.000
_cell.angle_alpha   90.00
_cell.angle_beta   90.00
_cell.angle_gamma   90.00
#
_symmetry.space_group_name_H-M   'P 1'
#
loop_
_entity.id
_entity.type
_entity.pdbx_description
1 polymer ?
#
loop_
_entity_poly.entity_id
_entity_poly.type
_entity_poly.pdbx_seq_one_letter_code
_entity_poly.pdbx_strand_id
1 'polypeptide(L)'
;MIVAIKRAKRFSPNSEDKDARILNSLCDLLRQSGFDIRIVDEDDFCLQKDAEAYISMARSDKALVELDASKVPVINTVRSVFEYCQNREFQTVHLAACGFNVPEPKGKDGYWVKKAYGYSECEDDVVFAPDEEACKAAKAAMSERGVKPYVCAHVKGDLVKFYGVSDTPFFRFYYPDDDGEMKFSNNGHNGVPKHTPFDEYDFMYEANAVAKSLDLDFYGGDCIIRDDGERVYIDVNDWPSYSRCYKEAAEYMAIKVIKAVHHGNIDLLRERIENGYYEAVIFDYGGTLDSDGMHWGKRIWHAYQKNGVPVDEPLFRDAYVHAERTLAKNPIIQGNDDFTETLRKKLTIELDYIQERVEGFYPDEWLDDILDTLIEATEESTNLSNEVMRELFGDYVKKGKTILVSNFYGNVNAVLSQFGLDDSFSQVIESAVVGVRKPDPEIWRMGLRAIGVSDPSKALVIGDSYDKDIIPAHEIGCDTLWFMGEGWTPVIPDGAKANWVMTSWFDVYEP
;
A
#
# COMPACT_ATOMS: atom_id res chain seq x y z
N MET A 1 18.33 11.78 8.72
CA MET A 1 18.00 12.72 7.62
C MET A 1 17.62 11.93 6.37
N ILE A 2 16.52 12.27 5.67
CA ILE A 2 16.15 11.70 4.36
C ILE A 2 16.60 12.68 3.27
N VAL A 3 17.21 12.16 2.19
CA VAL A 3 17.66 12.98 1.07
C VAL A 3 16.75 12.76 -0.15
N ALA A 4 16.05 13.80 -0.59
CA ALA A 4 15.22 13.79 -1.78
C ALA A 4 15.99 14.34 -2.98
N ILE A 5 16.09 13.57 -4.04
CA ILE A 5 16.89 13.91 -5.23
C ILE A 5 15.94 14.35 -6.34
N LYS A 6 16.04 15.60 -6.70
CA LYS A 6 15.20 16.21 -7.73
C LYS A 6 15.77 15.92 -9.12
N ARG A 7 14.90 15.52 -10.03
CA ARG A 7 15.21 15.25 -11.44
C ARG A 7 15.76 16.49 -12.13
N ALA A 8 16.82 16.33 -12.94
CA ALA A 8 17.36 17.42 -13.74
C ALA A 8 16.38 17.79 -14.87
N LYS A 9 16.33 19.09 -15.20
CA LYS A 9 15.40 19.67 -16.20
C LYS A 9 15.43 18.96 -17.56
N ARG A 10 16.62 18.52 -18.01
CA ARG A 10 16.78 17.80 -19.27
C ARG A 10 16.01 16.48 -19.35
N PHE A 11 15.66 15.89 -18.22
CA PHE A 11 14.87 14.66 -18.14
C PHE A 11 13.37 14.90 -17.91
N SER A 12 12.95 16.15 -17.76
CA SER A 12 11.56 16.54 -17.53
C SER A 12 11.08 17.65 -18.47
N PRO A 13 11.24 17.52 -19.78
CA PRO A 13 10.79 18.55 -20.70
C PRO A 13 9.28 18.77 -20.53
N ASN A 14 8.88 20.05 -20.28
CA ASN A 14 7.49 20.47 -20.06
C ASN A 14 6.77 19.84 -18.84
N SER A 15 7.52 19.27 -17.88
CA SER A 15 6.95 18.64 -16.69
C SER A 15 7.65 19.03 -15.39
N GLU A 16 8.55 20.02 -15.40
CA GLU A 16 9.33 20.47 -14.23
C GLU A 16 8.45 20.84 -13.04
N ASP A 17 7.36 21.59 -13.30
CA ASP A 17 6.43 22.03 -12.26
C ASP A 17 5.64 20.85 -11.66
N LYS A 18 5.33 19.82 -12.49
CA LYS A 18 4.62 18.61 -12.05
C LYS A 18 5.53 17.77 -11.15
N ASP A 19 6.78 17.56 -11.56
CA ASP A 19 7.79 16.85 -10.77
C ASP A 19 8.07 17.55 -9.44
N ALA A 20 8.24 18.88 -9.48
CA ALA A 20 8.44 19.66 -8.27
C ALA A 20 7.24 19.58 -7.31
N ARG A 21 6.02 19.57 -7.84
CA ARG A 21 4.78 19.53 -7.06
C ARG A 21 4.67 18.23 -6.27
N ILE A 22 4.85 17.09 -6.92
CA ILE A 22 4.73 15.78 -6.23
C ILE A 22 5.85 15.59 -5.21
N LEU A 23 7.11 15.93 -5.57
CA LEU A 23 8.24 15.79 -4.67
C LEU A 23 8.11 16.69 -3.44
N ASN A 24 7.73 17.96 -3.64
CA ASN A 24 7.53 18.88 -2.52
C ASN A 24 6.37 18.44 -1.62
N SER A 25 5.25 17.98 -2.19
CA SER A 25 4.13 17.48 -1.40
C SER A 25 4.55 16.31 -0.50
N LEU A 26 5.30 15.34 -1.04
CA LEU A 26 5.85 14.23 -0.27
C LEU A 26 6.82 14.74 0.82
N CYS A 27 7.76 15.60 0.46
CA CYS A 27 8.75 16.15 1.41
C CYS A 27 8.10 16.95 2.55
N ASP A 28 7.02 17.68 2.26
CA ASP A 28 6.30 18.46 3.28
C ASP A 28 5.56 17.56 4.25
N LEU A 29 4.95 16.48 3.79
CA LEU A 29 4.32 15.47 4.65
C LEU A 29 5.36 14.77 5.55
N LEU A 30 6.51 14.39 5.00
CA LEU A 30 7.58 13.78 5.79
C LEU A 30 8.16 14.76 6.84
N ARG A 31 8.28 16.05 6.52
CA ARG A 31 8.67 17.08 7.52
C ARG A 31 7.63 17.23 8.62
N GLN A 32 6.33 17.22 8.28
CA GLN A 32 5.24 17.22 9.26
C GLN A 32 5.30 16.00 10.17
N SER A 33 5.77 14.86 9.64
CA SER A 33 6.02 13.64 10.39
C SER A 33 7.33 13.65 11.22
N GLY A 34 8.02 14.79 11.30
CA GLY A 34 9.22 14.96 12.13
C GLY A 34 10.53 14.53 11.48
N PHE A 35 10.54 14.14 10.20
CA PHE A 35 11.77 13.80 9.50
C PHE A 35 12.54 15.06 9.03
N ASP A 36 13.85 15.02 9.18
CA ASP A 36 14.74 16.00 8.56
C ASP A 36 14.90 15.67 7.06
N ILE A 37 14.44 16.57 6.19
CA ILE A 37 14.41 16.37 4.72
C ILE A 37 15.28 17.39 4.03
N ARG A 38 16.27 16.88 3.31
CA ARG A 38 17.12 17.69 2.42
C ARG A 38 16.79 17.39 0.95
N ILE A 39 16.46 18.44 0.17
CA ILE A 39 16.25 18.31 -1.27
C ILE A 39 17.55 18.77 -1.99
N VAL A 40 18.01 17.94 -2.93
CA VAL A 40 19.21 18.21 -3.75
C VAL A 40 18.91 18.01 -5.23
N ASP A 41 19.60 18.75 -6.10
CA ASP A 41 19.53 18.51 -7.54
C ASP A 41 20.40 17.28 -7.90
N GLU A 42 19.98 16.43 -8.85
CA GLU A 42 20.72 15.22 -9.20
C GLU A 42 22.13 15.49 -9.75
N ASP A 43 22.34 16.65 -10.37
CA ASP A 43 23.64 17.04 -10.91
C ASP A 43 24.68 17.34 -9.81
N ASP A 44 24.20 17.77 -8.63
CA ASP A 44 25.01 18.10 -7.45
C ASP A 44 24.99 16.97 -6.39
N PHE A 45 24.31 15.87 -6.69
CA PHE A 45 24.14 14.77 -5.74
C PHE A 45 25.46 14.05 -5.45
N CYS A 46 25.64 13.73 -4.19
CA CYS A 46 26.61 12.76 -3.68
C CYS A 46 26.05 12.10 -2.41
N LEU A 47 26.47 10.85 -2.11
CA LEU A 47 26.04 10.13 -0.93
C LEU A 47 26.35 10.88 0.36
N GLN A 48 25.40 10.89 1.29
CA GLN A 48 25.50 11.50 2.59
C GLN A 48 25.67 10.42 3.67
N LYS A 49 26.62 10.61 4.60
CA LYS A 49 26.94 9.61 5.63
C LYS A 49 25.84 9.41 6.67
N ASP A 50 25.04 10.44 6.88
CA ASP A 50 23.94 10.50 7.85
C ASP A 50 22.57 10.33 7.20
N ALA A 51 22.52 9.93 5.93
CA ALA A 51 21.26 9.58 5.29
C ALA A 51 20.67 8.28 5.86
N GLU A 52 19.36 8.30 6.09
CA GLU A 52 18.56 7.15 6.49
C GLU A 52 17.83 6.52 5.29
N ALA A 53 17.55 7.32 4.27
CA ALA A 53 16.98 6.89 2.99
C ALA A 53 17.22 7.96 1.90
N TYR A 54 17.11 7.52 0.65
CA TYR A 54 17.10 8.37 -0.53
C TYR A 54 15.77 8.24 -1.26
N ILE A 55 15.12 9.37 -1.53
CA ILE A 55 13.94 9.46 -2.40
C ILE A 55 14.45 9.96 -3.74
N SER A 56 14.51 9.08 -4.75
CA SER A 56 15.24 9.39 -5.97
C SER A 56 14.35 9.57 -7.20
N MET A 57 14.37 10.77 -7.78
CA MET A 57 13.88 11.03 -9.14
C MET A 57 15.05 11.08 -10.15
N ALA A 58 16.27 10.73 -9.75
CA ALA A 58 17.46 10.82 -10.58
C ALA A 58 17.40 9.87 -11.79
N ARG A 59 18.00 10.33 -12.90
CA ARG A 59 18.05 9.60 -14.18
C ARG A 59 19.42 9.63 -14.84
N SER A 60 20.34 10.45 -14.35
CA SER A 60 21.70 10.52 -14.87
C SER A 60 22.53 9.33 -14.39
N ASP A 61 23.37 8.80 -15.28
CA ASP A 61 24.29 7.70 -14.95
C ASP A 61 25.13 8.01 -13.72
N LYS A 62 25.60 9.28 -13.59
CA LYS A 62 26.38 9.72 -12.44
C LYS A 62 25.63 9.53 -11.13
N ALA A 63 24.38 10.01 -11.06
CA ALA A 63 23.59 9.93 -9.83
C ALA A 63 23.18 8.48 -9.54
N LEU A 64 22.83 7.69 -10.56
CA LEU A 64 22.46 6.29 -10.41
C LEU A 64 23.63 5.43 -9.92
N VAL A 65 24.84 5.61 -10.47
CA VAL A 65 26.04 4.90 -9.99
C VAL A 65 26.38 5.28 -8.54
N GLU A 66 26.19 6.53 -8.16
CA GLU A 66 26.39 6.99 -6.79
C GLU A 66 25.38 6.33 -5.84
N LEU A 67 24.08 6.31 -6.25
CA LEU A 67 23.00 5.69 -5.47
C LEU A 67 23.12 4.18 -5.34
N ASP A 68 23.64 3.49 -6.35
CA ASP A 68 23.85 2.04 -6.33
C ASP A 68 24.84 1.60 -5.23
N ALA A 69 25.73 2.51 -4.82
CA ALA A 69 26.64 2.30 -3.70
C ALA A 69 26.02 2.59 -2.31
N SER A 70 24.74 2.97 -2.27
CA SER A 70 24.03 3.27 -1.01
C SER A 70 23.88 2.02 -0.14
N LYS A 71 24.01 2.21 1.18
CA LYS A 71 23.74 1.19 2.20
C LYS A 71 22.38 1.37 2.87
N VAL A 72 21.65 2.41 2.50
CA VAL A 72 20.32 2.73 3.00
C VAL A 72 19.31 2.67 1.85
N PRO A 73 18.03 2.53 2.14
CA PRO A 73 16.98 2.42 1.11
C PRO A 73 17.05 3.53 0.06
N VAL A 74 16.85 3.17 -1.20
CA VAL A 74 16.73 4.08 -2.34
C VAL A 74 15.37 3.84 -3.01
N ILE A 75 14.51 4.83 -3.05
CA ILE A 75 13.12 4.78 -3.52
C ILE A 75 12.94 5.75 -4.71
N ASN A 76 12.65 5.33 -5.92
CA ASN A 76 12.66 3.98 -6.47
C ASN A 76 14.09 3.45 -6.55
N THR A 77 14.24 2.13 -6.61
CA THR A 77 15.58 1.51 -6.65
C THR A 77 16.35 1.89 -7.92
N VAL A 78 17.68 1.86 -7.84
CA VAL A 78 18.55 2.11 -9.02
C VAL A 78 18.25 1.08 -10.12
N ARG A 79 18.02 -0.18 -9.73
CA ARG A 79 17.71 -1.26 -10.65
C ARG A 79 16.42 -0.99 -11.45
N SER A 80 15.36 -0.56 -10.79
CA SER A 80 14.08 -0.26 -11.44
C SER A 80 14.23 0.82 -12.51
N VAL A 81 15.01 1.85 -12.22
CA VAL A 81 15.26 2.96 -13.15
C VAL A 81 16.15 2.52 -14.30
N PHE A 82 17.33 1.95 -14.00
CA PHE A 82 18.37 1.67 -14.99
C PHE A 82 18.05 0.48 -15.88
N GLU A 83 17.62 -0.65 -15.30
CA GLU A 83 17.35 -1.88 -16.08
C GLU A 83 16.00 -1.84 -16.79
N TYR A 84 14.97 -1.28 -16.15
CA TYR A 84 13.60 -1.38 -16.66
C TYR A 84 13.09 -0.07 -17.26
N CYS A 85 13.04 1.03 -16.51
CA CYS A 85 12.40 2.26 -17.00
C CYS A 85 13.20 2.96 -18.09
N GLN A 86 14.53 2.80 -18.10
CA GLN A 86 15.39 3.30 -19.19
C GLN A 86 15.61 2.31 -20.32
N ASN A 87 15.05 1.10 -20.27
CA ASN A 87 15.25 0.07 -21.28
C ASN A 87 13.95 -0.63 -21.66
N ARG A 88 13.24 -0.05 -22.62
CA ARG A 88 11.91 -0.54 -23.07
C ARG A 88 11.93 -1.98 -23.58
N GLU A 89 12.99 -2.39 -24.27
CA GLU A 89 13.12 -3.75 -24.78
C GLU A 89 13.21 -4.75 -23.62
N PHE A 90 14.06 -4.46 -22.64
CA PHE A 90 14.25 -5.32 -21.49
C PHE A 90 13.00 -5.36 -20.59
N GLN A 91 12.38 -4.20 -20.34
CA GLN A 91 11.12 -4.11 -19.58
C GLN A 91 10.03 -4.99 -20.23
N THR A 92 9.82 -4.87 -21.56
CA THR A 92 8.80 -5.64 -22.27
C THR A 92 9.07 -7.15 -22.20
N VAL A 93 10.32 -7.58 -22.39
CA VAL A 93 10.72 -9.00 -22.29
C VAL A 93 10.51 -9.52 -20.86
N HIS A 94 10.88 -8.73 -19.86
CA HIS A 94 10.70 -9.10 -18.45
C HIS A 94 9.23 -9.25 -18.09
N LEU A 95 8.38 -8.28 -18.44
CA LEU A 95 6.95 -8.34 -18.15
C LEU A 95 6.28 -9.54 -18.83
N ALA A 96 6.62 -9.82 -20.09
CA ALA A 96 6.14 -11.02 -20.80
C ALA A 96 6.58 -12.33 -20.11
N ALA A 97 7.82 -12.38 -19.62
CA ALA A 97 8.33 -13.55 -18.89
C ALA A 97 7.64 -13.74 -17.53
N CYS A 98 7.16 -12.67 -16.90
CA CYS A 98 6.35 -12.70 -15.68
C CYS A 98 4.86 -13.02 -15.93
N GLY A 99 4.45 -13.20 -17.22
CA GLY A 99 3.08 -13.55 -17.59
C GLY A 99 2.15 -12.37 -17.82
N PHE A 100 2.65 -11.13 -17.82
CA PHE A 100 1.85 -9.95 -18.13
C PHE A 100 1.72 -9.74 -19.66
N ASN A 101 0.56 -9.25 -20.07
CA ASN A 101 0.35 -8.95 -21.47
C ASN A 101 1.08 -7.67 -21.87
N VAL A 102 1.87 -7.76 -22.91
CA VAL A 102 2.63 -6.67 -23.53
C VAL A 102 2.41 -6.65 -25.04
N PRO A 103 2.69 -5.54 -25.75
CA PRO A 103 2.56 -5.52 -27.20
C PRO A 103 3.45 -6.54 -27.88
N GLU A 104 2.87 -7.29 -28.83
CA GLU A 104 3.60 -8.23 -29.67
C GLU A 104 4.65 -7.50 -30.53
N PRO A 105 5.73 -8.20 -30.96
CA PRO A 105 6.72 -7.59 -31.86
C PRO A 105 6.20 -7.32 -33.26
N LYS A 106 5.09 -7.97 -33.69
CA LYS A 106 4.45 -7.79 -34.96
C LYS A 106 2.94 -7.70 -34.83
N GLY A 107 2.31 -6.81 -35.60
CA GLY A 107 0.87 -6.59 -35.57
C GLY A 107 0.29 -6.33 -36.98
N LYS A 108 -1.05 -6.37 -37.05
CA LYS A 108 -1.79 -6.13 -38.31
C LYS A 108 -2.24 -4.66 -38.42
N ASP A 109 -2.26 -3.95 -37.31
CA ASP A 109 -2.88 -2.62 -37.18
C ASP A 109 -1.85 -1.48 -37.10
N GLY A 110 -0.61 -1.77 -37.48
CA GLY A 110 0.49 -0.83 -37.43
C GLY A 110 1.51 -1.12 -36.32
N TYR A 111 2.47 -0.23 -36.19
CA TYR A 111 3.62 -0.36 -35.30
C TYR A 111 3.90 0.93 -34.56
N TRP A 112 4.47 0.80 -33.37
CA TRP A 112 5.13 1.88 -32.70
C TRP A 112 6.64 1.70 -32.77
N VAL A 113 7.33 2.71 -33.25
CA VAL A 113 8.80 2.80 -33.23
C VAL A 113 9.19 3.79 -32.16
N LYS A 114 9.81 3.30 -31.10
CA LYS A 114 10.15 4.08 -29.90
C LYS A 114 11.67 4.09 -29.69
N LYS A 115 12.22 5.12 -29.07
CA LYS A 115 13.60 5.13 -28.55
C LYS A 115 13.75 3.98 -27.55
N ALA A 116 14.72 3.07 -27.78
CA ALA A 116 14.90 1.85 -26.99
C ALA A 116 15.44 2.14 -25.59
N TYR A 117 16.37 3.08 -25.46
CA TYR A 117 17.04 3.43 -24.20
C TYR A 117 16.83 4.88 -23.81
N GLY A 118 16.69 5.10 -22.52
CA GLY A 118 16.43 6.44 -21.96
C GLY A 118 15.01 6.93 -22.23
N TYR A 119 14.78 8.19 -21.86
CA TYR A 119 13.46 8.81 -21.95
C TYR A 119 13.30 9.55 -23.27
N SER A 120 12.04 9.72 -23.71
CA SER A 120 11.72 10.48 -24.90
C SER A 120 12.00 11.97 -24.69
N GLU A 121 12.80 12.57 -25.55
CA GLU A 121 13.25 13.96 -25.50
C GLU A 121 12.52 14.83 -26.54
N CYS A 122 12.02 14.21 -27.60
CA CYS A 122 11.28 14.88 -28.67
C CYS A 122 10.19 13.98 -29.26
N GLU A 123 9.32 14.55 -30.09
CA GLU A 123 8.21 13.81 -30.74
C GLU A 123 8.70 12.66 -31.63
N ASP A 124 9.87 12.81 -32.26
CA ASP A 124 10.47 11.79 -33.13
C ASP A 124 11.03 10.57 -32.37
N ASP A 125 10.98 10.56 -31.04
CA ASP A 125 11.37 9.42 -30.21
C ASP A 125 10.24 8.39 -30.01
N VAL A 126 9.01 8.73 -30.44
CA VAL A 126 7.85 7.83 -30.43
C VAL A 126 7.02 8.09 -31.70
N VAL A 127 7.14 7.19 -32.67
CA VAL A 127 6.53 7.34 -34.01
C VAL A 127 5.57 6.19 -34.27
N PHE A 128 4.35 6.51 -34.69
CA PHE A 128 3.40 5.52 -35.22
C PHE A 128 3.69 5.26 -36.71
N ALA A 129 3.71 3.98 -37.10
CA ALA A 129 3.88 3.52 -38.46
C ALA A 129 2.70 2.63 -38.83
N PRO A 130 1.88 2.99 -39.85
CA PRO A 130 0.67 2.26 -40.19
C PRO A 130 0.94 0.87 -40.83
N ASP A 131 2.15 0.66 -41.37
CA ASP A 131 2.54 -0.56 -42.03
C ASP A 131 4.06 -0.85 -41.90
N GLU A 132 4.51 -1.96 -42.46
CA GLU A 132 5.92 -2.39 -42.41
C GLU A 132 6.87 -1.43 -43.14
N GLU A 133 6.43 -0.78 -44.21
CA GLU A 133 7.26 0.13 -45.00
C GLU A 133 7.51 1.42 -44.19
N ALA A 134 6.45 2.00 -43.64
CA ALA A 134 6.56 3.14 -42.72
C ALA A 134 7.37 2.79 -41.47
N CYS A 135 7.23 1.57 -40.92
CA CYS A 135 8.03 1.10 -39.80
C CYS A 135 9.54 1.04 -40.15
N LYS A 136 9.90 0.53 -41.34
CA LYS A 136 11.29 0.52 -41.78
C LYS A 136 11.85 1.94 -41.94
N ALA A 137 11.06 2.85 -42.50
CA ALA A 137 11.45 4.27 -42.65
C ALA A 137 11.66 4.96 -41.29
N ALA A 138 10.75 4.79 -40.36
CA ALA A 138 10.86 5.35 -38.99
C ALA A 138 12.09 4.79 -38.26
N LYS A 139 12.36 3.48 -38.37
CA LYS A 139 13.59 2.87 -37.83
C LYS A 139 14.86 3.48 -38.40
N ALA A 140 14.90 3.67 -39.71
CA ALA A 140 16.04 4.25 -40.39
C ALA A 140 16.28 5.68 -39.93
N ALA A 141 15.25 6.53 -39.91
CA ALA A 141 15.31 7.92 -39.45
C ALA A 141 15.80 8.02 -37.99
N MET A 142 15.33 7.15 -37.09
CA MET A 142 15.77 7.09 -35.71
C MET A 142 17.23 6.67 -35.60
N SER A 143 17.66 5.66 -36.40
CA SER A 143 19.05 5.19 -36.44
C SER A 143 20.02 6.24 -36.99
N GLU A 144 19.59 7.04 -37.99
CA GLU A 144 20.39 8.15 -38.55
C GLU A 144 20.65 9.25 -37.50
N ARG A 145 19.75 9.42 -36.52
CA ARG A 145 19.95 10.28 -35.36
C ARG A 145 20.86 9.65 -34.30
N GLY A 146 21.38 8.45 -34.51
CA GLY A 146 22.18 7.70 -33.53
C GLY A 146 21.35 7.08 -32.38
N VAL A 147 20.03 7.01 -32.54
CA VAL A 147 19.10 6.45 -31.54
C VAL A 147 18.75 5.00 -31.92
N LYS A 148 18.92 4.06 -30.97
CA LYS A 148 18.49 2.66 -31.15
C LYS A 148 16.95 2.60 -31.12
N PRO A 149 16.29 2.09 -32.21
CA PRO A 149 14.84 1.92 -32.22
C PRO A 149 14.43 0.63 -31.50
N TYR A 150 13.33 0.68 -30.75
CA TYR A 150 12.52 -0.42 -30.25
C TYR A 150 11.20 -0.44 -31.04
N VAL A 151 10.73 -1.61 -31.45
CA VAL A 151 9.50 -1.74 -32.24
C VAL A 151 8.54 -2.70 -31.56
N CYS A 152 7.29 -2.29 -31.46
CA CYS A 152 6.19 -3.15 -31.03
C CYS A 152 4.93 -2.90 -31.87
N ALA A 153 4.02 -3.87 -31.87
CA ALA A 153 2.74 -3.74 -32.53
C ALA A 153 1.87 -2.66 -31.92
N HIS A 154 1.06 -1.99 -32.72
CA HIS A 154 -0.04 -1.21 -32.24
C HIS A 154 -1.12 -2.13 -31.64
N VAL A 155 -1.55 -1.82 -30.42
CA VAL A 155 -2.63 -2.51 -29.71
C VAL A 155 -3.88 -1.65 -29.77
N LYS A 156 -4.99 -2.20 -30.27
CA LYS A 156 -6.30 -1.54 -30.29
C LYS A 156 -7.01 -1.72 -28.94
N GLY A 157 -7.66 -0.69 -28.50
CA GLY A 157 -8.44 -0.65 -27.26
C GLY A 157 -8.43 0.73 -26.62
N ASP A 158 -8.99 0.85 -25.45
CA ASP A 158 -9.03 2.09 -24.69
C ASP A 158 -7.68 2.35 -24.04
N LEU A 159 -7.05 3.48 -24.34
CA LEU A 159 -5.82 3.90 -23.66
C LEU A 159 -6.18 4.42 -22.27
N VAL A 160 -5.56 3.85 -21.26
CA VAL A 160 -5.72 4.24 -19.84
C VAL A 160 -4.36 4.57 -19.26
N LYS A 161 -4.26 5.72 -18.59
CA LYS A 161 -3.11 6.07 -17.77
C LYS A 161 -3.36 5.64 -16.33
N PHE A 162 -2.41 4.94 -15.73
CA PHE A 162 -2.53 4.49 -14.35
C PHE A 162 -1.38 5.01 -13.48
N TYR A 163 -1.64 5.13 -12.19
CA TYR A 163 -0.72 5.61 -11.16
C TYR A 163 -0.91 4.80 -9.88
N GLY A 164 0.17 4.40 -9.25
CA GLY A 164 0.12 3.66 -8.00
C GLY A 164 1.34 3.88 -7.12
N VAL A 165 1.21 3.45 -5.87
CA VAL A 165 2.28 3.31 -4.89
C VAL A 165 2.27 1.87 -4.43
N SER A 166 3.36 1.13 -4.64
CA SER A 166 3.40 -0.32 -4.36
C SER A 166 3.18 -0.62 -2.88
N ASP A 167 2.57 -1.77 -2.60
CA ASP A 167 2.22 -2.22 -1.25
C ASP A 167 1.31 -1.23 -0.48
N THR A 168 0.49 -0.47 -1.22
CA THR A 168 -0.53 0.41 -0.67
C THR A 168 -1.82 0.29 -1.48
N PRO A 169 -2.98 0.68 -0.93
CA PRO A 169 -4.24 0.69 -1.67
C PRO A 169 -4.36 1.87 -2.64
N PHE A 170 -3.31 2.67 -2.80
CA PHE A 170 -3.35 3.80 -3.71
C PHE A 170 -3.19 3.33 -5.15
N PHE A 171 -4.26 3.42 -5.90
CA PHE A 171 -4.30 3.21 -7.34
C PHE A 171 -5.30 4.17 -7.97
N ARG A 172 -4.92 4.83 -9.08
CA ARG A 172 -5.79 5.70 -9.87
C ARG A 172 -5.54 5.49 -11.34
N PHE A 173 -6.61 5.52 -12.13
CA PHE A 173 -6.50 5.48 -13.60
C PHE A 173 -7.34 6.58 -14.23
N TYR A 174 -6.97 6.97 -15.44
CA TYR A 174 -7.62 8.05 -16.18
C TYR A 174 -7.56 7.77 -17.67
N TYR A 175 -8.63 8.12 -18.36
CA TYR A 175 -8.62 8.19 -19.80
C TYR A 175 -8.00 9.53 -20.22
N PRO A 176 -6.98 9.56 -21.12
CA PRO A 176 -6.27 10.80 -21.48
C PRO A 176 -7.15 11.88 -22.08
N ASP A 177 -8.24 11.48 -22.77
CA ASP A 177 -9.13 12.39 -23.50
C ASP A 177 -10.11 13.13 -22.58
N ASP A 178 -10.31 12.70 -21.33
CA ASP A 178 -11.27 13.29 -20.41
C ASP A 178 -10.92 14.71 -19.94
N ASP A 179 -9.64 15.14 -20.05
CA ASP A 179 -9.19 16.47 -19.61
C ASP A 179 -8.11 17.16 -20.46
N GLY A 180 -7.77 16.60 -21.62
CA GLY A 180 -6.87 17.24 -22.58
C GLY A 180 -5.38 17.37 -22.15
N GLU A 181 -4.96 16.73 -21.06
CA GLU A 181 -3.55 16.71 -20.63
C GLU A 181 -2.74 15.69 -21.45
N MET A 182 -2.20 16.13 -22.59
CA MET A 182 -1.31 15.33 -23.44
C MET A 182 0.12 15.83 -23.40
N LYS A 183 1.09 14.95 -23.23
CA LYS A 183 2.53 15.31 -23.32
C LYS A 183 2.96 15.44 -24.80
N PHE A 184 2.44 14.57 -25.67
CA PHE A 184 2.65 14.57 -27.11
C PHE A 184 1.34 14.16 -27.81
N SER A 185 0.99 14.75 -28.94
CA SER A 185 -0.30 14.62 -29.66
C SER A 185 -0.60 13.26 -30.30
N ASN A 186 0.06 12.19 -29.89
CA ASN A 186 0.00 10.86 -30.51
C ASN A 186 -1.12 9.93 -30.03
N ASN A 187 -2.02 10.37 -29.12
CA ASN A 187 -3.07 9.52 -28.56
C ASN A 187 -4.24 9.22 -29.52
N GLY A 188 -4.36 9.96 -30.65
CA GLY A 188 -5.48 9.83 -31.60
C GLY A 188 -5.54 8.49 -32.36
N HIS A 189 -4.53 7.64 -32.27
CA HIS A 189 -4.51 6.36 -33.01
C HIS A 189 -5.43 5.28 -32.43
N ASN A 190 -5.82 5.36 -31.15
CA ASN A 190 -6.78 4.46 -30.53
C ASN A 190 -8.23 4.96 -30.59
N GLY A 191 -8.42 6.21 -31.09
CA GLY A 191 -9.75 6.84 -31.17
C GLY A 191 -10.29 7.29 -29.81
N VAL A 192 -11.59 7.58 -29.77
CA VAL A 192 -12.31 7.95 -28.55
C VAL A 192 -12.49 6.70 -27.68
N PRO A 193 -12.19 6.75 -26.38
CA PRO A 193 -12.40 5.61 -25.49
C PRO A 193 -13.83 5.11 -25.49
N LYS A 194 -14.00 3.80 -25.54
CA LYS A 194 -15.32 3.14 -25.47
C LYS A 194 -15.76 2.93 -24.01
N HIS A 195 -14.86 3.15 -23.05
CA HIS A 195 -15.04 2.82 -21.63
C HIS A 195 -15.41 1.34 -21.44
N THR A 196 -14.65 0.45 -22.10
CA THR A 196 -14.80 -0.99 -21.97
C THR A 196 -14.76 -1.39 -20.50
N PRO A 197 -15.79 -2.08 -19.98
CA PRO A 197 -15.85 -2.47 -18.57
C PRO A 197 -14.71 -3.39 -18.19
N PHE A 198 -14.11 -3.16 -17.03
CA PHE A 198 -13.12 -4.04 -16.38
C PHE A 198 -13.27 -3.92 -14.86
N ASP A 199 -12.73 -4.90 -14.15
CA ASP A 199 -12.66 -4.83 -12.70
C ASP A 199 -11.50 -3.93 -12.27
N GLU A 200 -11.80 -2.87 -11.51
CA GLU A 200 -10.81 -1.89 -11.04
C GLU A 200 -9.86 -2.48 -9.99
N TYR A 201 -10.36 -3.41 -9.17
CA TYR A 201 -9.54 -4.11 -8.18
C TYR A 201 -8.54 -5.04 -8.85
N ASP A 202 -9.00 -5.86 -9.79
CA ASP A 202 -8.12 -6.73 -10.56
C ASP A 202 -7.07 -5.90 -11.29
N PHE A 203 -7.42 -4.72 -11.80
CA PHE A 203 -6.45 -3.82 -12.42
C PHE A 203 -5.44 -3.29 -11.42
N MET A 204 -5.87 -2.87 -10.23
CA MET A 204 -4.99 -2.42 -9.16
C MET A 204 -4.02 -3.53 -8.74
N TYR A 205 -4.51 -4.75 -8.48
CA TYR A 205 -3.67 -5.88 -8.10
C TYR A 205 -2.66 -6.25 -9.17
N GLU A 206 -3.10 -6.31 -10.43
CA GLU A 206 -2.21 -6.61 -11.54
C GLU A 206 -1.16 -5.52 -11.76
N ALA A 207 -1.55 -4.23 -11.68
CA ALA A 207 -0.62 -3.11 -11.80
C ALA A 207 0.41 -3.08 -10.65
N ASN A 208 0.00 -3.41 -9.41
CA ASN A 208 0.92 -3.60 -8.30
C ASN A 208 1.88 -4.77 -8.54
N ALA A 209 1.41 -5.89 -9.06
CA ALA A 209 2.25 -7.04 -9.40
C ALA A 209 3.25 -6.70 -10.53
N VAL A 210 2.82 -5.93 -11.54
CA VAL A 210 3.70 -5.37 -12.57
C VAL A 210 4.78 -4.50 -11.95
N ALA A 211 4.41 -3.54 -11.09
CA ALA A 211 5.36 -2.64 -10.42
C ALA A 211 6.37 -3.41 -9.57
N LYS A 212 5.91 -4.38 -8.78
CA LYS A 212 6.78 -5.26 -7.98
C LYS A 212 7.77 -6.05 -8.84
N SER A 213 7.33 -6.60 -9.97
CA SER A 213 8.22 -7.31 -10.88
C SER A 213 9.32 -6.42 -11.45
N LEU A 214 9.08 -5.11 -11.53
CA LEU A 214 10.02 -4.08 -11.99
C LEU A 214 10.77 -3.38 -10.84
N ASP A 215 10.56 -3.81 -9.59
CA ASP A 215 11.18 -3.23 -8.39
C ASP A 215 10.83 -1.73 -8.21
N LEU A 216 9.59 -1.35 -8.56
CA LEU A 216 9.08 0.02 -8.52
C LEU A 216 8.20 0.25 -7.29
N ASP A 217 8.53 1.26 -6.49
CA ASP A 217 7.71 1.73 -5.38
C ASP A 217 6.68 2.78 -5.83
N PHE A 218 7.14 3.80 -6.57
CA PHE A 218 6.31 4.87 -7.12
C PHE A 218 6.23 4.67 -8.62
N TYR A 219 5.07 4.29 -9.10
CA TYR A 219 4.91 3.84 -10.47
C TYR A 219 3.69 4.42 -11.16
N GLY A 220 3.70 4.33 -12.45
CA GLY A 220 2.56 4.56 -13.33
C GLY A 220 2.92 4.24 -14.76
N GLY A 221 1.95 4.36 -15.64
CA GLY A 221 2.19 3.98 -17.02
C GLY A 221 0.98 4.13 -17.90
N ASP A 222 1.09 3.53 -19.06
CA ASP A 222 0.05 3.46 -20.08
C ASP A 222 -0.34 1.99 -20.31
N CYS A 223 -1.63 1.71 -20.23
CA CYS A 223 -2.23 0.40 -20.46
C CYS A 223 -3.32 0.50 -21.54
N ILE A 224 -3.46 -0.49 -22.38
CA ILE A 224 -4.57 -0.61 -23.31
C ILE A 224 -5.56 -1.63 -22.76
N ILE A 225 -6.82 -1.23 -22.58
CA ILE A 225 -7.93 -2.13 -22.29
C ILE A 225 -8.55 -2.56 -23.61
N ARG A 226 -8.47 -3.85 -23.94
CA ARG A 226 -9.06 -4.43 -25.16
C ARG A 226 -10.57 -4.55 -25.02
N ASP A 227 -11.27 -4.80 -26.14
CA ASP A 227 -12.74 -4.98 -26.19
C ASP A 227 -13.24 -6.17 -25.32
N ASP A 228 -12.38 -7.11 -24.96
CA ASP A 228 -12.65 -8.24 -24.06
C ASP A 228 -12.28 -7.97 -22.60
N GLY A 229 -11.85 -6.75 -22.27
CA GLY A 229 -11.41 -6.35 -20.94
C GLY A 229 -9.95 -6.71 -20.61
N GLU A 230 -9.24 -7.40 -21.53
CA GLU A 230 -7.83 -7.75 -21.33
C GLU A 230 -6.94 -6.50 -21.30
N ARG A 231 -6.02 -6.46 -20.38
CA ARG A 231 -5.07 -5.35 -20.14
C ARG A 231 -3.75 -5.64 -20.85
N VAL A 232 -3.20 -4.65 -21.56
CA VAL A 232 -1.89 -4.74 -22.24
C VAL A 232 -1.03 -3.56 -21.83
N TYR A 233 0.05 -3.79 -21.11
CA TYR A 233 0.96 -2.77 -20.59
C TYR A 233 1.91 -2.31 -21.71
N ILE A 234 1.81 -1.04 -22.10
CA ILE A 234 2.58 -0.47 -23.22
C ILE A 234 3.73 0.44 -22.80
N ASP A 235 3.72 0.91 -21.57
CA ASP A 235 4.78 1.70 -20.94
C ASP A 235 4.60 1.68 -19.42
N VAL A 236 5.66 1.42 -18.65
CA VAL A 236 5.65 1.50 -17.19
C VAL A 236 6.85 2.34 -16.75
N ASN A 237 6.59 3.34 -15.92
CA ASN A 237 7.55 4.38 -15.59
C ASN A 237 7.73 4.55 -14.08
N ASP A 238 8.95 4.90 -13.68
CA ASP A 238 9.26 5.48 -12.38
C ASP A 238 8.73 6.92 -12.30
N TRP A 239 8.33 7.33 -11.11
CA TRP A 239 7.94 8.71 -10.84
C TRP A 239 7.08 9.36 -11.96
N PRO A 240 5.89 8.87 -12.22
CA PRO A 240 4.96 9.55 -13.10
C PRO A 240 4.54 10.90 -12.48
N SER A 241 3.91 11.76 -13.26
CA SER A 241 3.60 13.14 -12.80
C SER A 241 2.57 13.20 -11.67
N TYR A 242 1.74 12.16 -11.50
CA TYR A 242 0.58 12.15 -10.57
C TYR A 242 -0.29 13.41 -10.66
N SER A 243 -0.34 14.06 -11.82
CA SER A 243 -0.82 15.45 -11.96
C SER A 243 -2.23 15.67 -11.42
N ARG A 244 -3.10 14.66 -11.52
CA ARG A 244 -4.50 14.70 -11.05
C ARG A 244 -4.68 14.27 -9.60
N CYS A 245 -3.77 13.46 -9.05
CA CYS A 245 -3.88 12.80 -7.75
C CYS A 245 -2.67 13.01 -6.84
N TYR A 246 -1.83 14.02 -7.12
CA TYR A 246 -0.52 14.18 -6.46
C TYR A 246 -0.61 14.34 -4.93
N LYS A 247 -1.67 14.95 -4.40
CA LYS A 247 -1.82 15.11 -2.94
C LYS A 247 -2.05 13.78 -2.28
N GLU A 248 -3.01 13.03 -2.77
CA GLU A 248 -3.34 11.69 -2.28
C GLU A 248 -2.15 10.74 -2.49
N ALA A 249 -1.54 10.75 -3.68
CA ALA A 249 -0.33 9.97 -3.95
C ALA A 249 0.79 10.26 -2.94
N ALA A 250 1.02 11.53 -2.61
CA ALA A 250 2.05 11.94 -1.65
C ALA A 250 1.82 11.37 -0.25
N GLU A 251 0.57 11.19 0.18
CA GLU A 251 0.23 10.58 1.47
C GLU A 251 0.70 9.11 1.52
N TYR A 252 0.37 8.33 0.49
CA TYR A 252 0.80 6.93 0.41
C TYR A 252 2.31 6.78 0.14
N MET A 253 2.89 7.68 -0.64
CA MET A 253 4.34 7.74 -0.80
C MET A 253 5.05 8.00 0.54
N ALA A 254 4.52 8.90 1.38
CA ALA A 254 5.08 9.18 2.70
C ALA A 254 5.04 7.92 3.59
N ILE A 255 3.95 7.18 3.58
CA ILE A 255 3.82 5.89 4.27
C ILE A 255 4.91 4.91 3.81
N LYS A 256 5.09 4.76 2.50
CA LYS A 256 6.10 3.87 1.92
C LYS A 256 7.52 4.26 2.33
N VAL A 257 7.84 5.56 2.32
CA VAL A 257 9.15 6.07 2.77
C VAL A 257 9.36 5.82 4.27
N ILE A 258 8.35 6.10 5.09
CA ILE A 258 8.40 5.86 6.54
C ILE A 258 8.66 4.37 6.81
N LYS A 259 7.92 3.48 6.13
CA LYS A 259 8.16 2.03 6.20
C LYS A 259 9.60 1.69 5.84
N ALA A 260 10.12 2.18 4.71
CA ALA A 260 11.48 1.86 4.26
C ALA A 260 12.56 2.32 5.25
N VAL A 261 12.39 3.50 5.88
CA VAL A 261 13.31 4.00 6.92
C VAL A 261 13.25 3.12 8.17
N HIS A 262 12.06 2.70 8.59
CA HIS A 262 11.89 1.89 9.80
C HIS A 262 12.20 0.40 9.58
N HIS A 263 12.06 -0.10 8.36
CA HIS A 263 12.34 -1.50 8.03
C HIS A 263 13.82 -1.87 8.27
N GLY A 264 14.75 -0.93 8.08
CA GLY A 264 16.16 -1.14 8.42
C GLY A 264 16.43 -1.45 9.89
N ASN A 265 15.45 -1.25 10.78
CA ASN A 265 15.53 -1.55 12.21
C ASN A 265 14.77 -2.82 12.63
N ILE A 266 14.05 -3.47 11.70
CA ILE A 266 13.18 -4.62 12.05
C ILE A 266 14.00 -5.86 12.47
N ASP A 267 15.17 -6.05 11.89
CA ASP A 267 16.10 -7.12 12.29
C ASP A 267 16.56 -6.96 13.73
N LEU A 268 16.80 -5.71 14.17
CA LEU A 268 17.13 -5.42 15.57
C LEU A 268 15.95 -5.73 16.50
N LEU A 269 14.72 -5.47 16.07
CA LEU A 269 13.53 -5.84 16.84
C LEU A 269 13.42 -7.36 16.98
N ARG A 270 13.60 -8.11 15.88
CA ARG A 270 13.60 -9.57 15.88
C ARG A 270 14.66 -10.10 16.85
N GLU A 271 15.88 -9.59 16.77
CA GLU A 271 16.98 -9.94 17.68
C GLU A 271 16.60 -9.66 19.16
N ARG A 272 15.98 -8.53 19.46
CA ARG A 272 15.52 -8.20 20.82
C ARG A 272 14.46 -9.16 21.34
N ILE A 273 13.50 -9.54 20.50
CA ILE A 273 12.46 -10.51 20.83
C ILE A 273 13.08 -11.87 21.13
N GLU A 274 13.90 -12.40 20.21
CA GLU A 274 14.55 -13.71 20.31
C GLU A 274 15.48 -13.81 21.52
N ASN A 275 16.22 -12.75 21.84
CA ASN A 275 17.10 -12.69 23.00
C ASN A 275 16.39 -12.39 24.33
N GLY A 276 15.06 -12.25 24.33
CA GLY A 276 14.27 -11.99 25.53
C GLY A 276 14.57 -10.63 26.17
N TYR A 277 14.83 -9.60 25.37
CA TYR A 277 15.10 -8.24 25.84
C TYR A 277 13.91 -7.64 26.61
N TYR A 278 12.68 -7.97 26.19
CA TYR A 278 11.45 -7.54 26.81
C TYR A 278 11.04 -8.45 27.96
N GLU A 279 10.47 -7.87 29.01
CA GLU A 279 9.84 -8.61 30.11
C GLU A 279 8.41 -9.01 29.77
N ALA A 280 7.75 -8.29 28.84
CA ALA A 280 6.42 -8.58 28.36
C ALA A 280 6.19 -8.09 26.93
N VAL A 281 5.26 -8.76 26.22
CA VAL A 281 4.72 -8.29 24.95
C VAL A 281 3.21 -8.13 25.08
N ILE A 282 2.70 -6.97 24.71
CA ILE A 282 1.29 -6.58 24.84
C ILE A 282 0.72 -6.35 23.46
N PHE A 283 -0.33 -7.07 23.10
CA PHE A 283 -0.96 -7.02 21.80
C PHE A 283 -2.30 -6.32 21.85
N ASP A 284 -2.64 -5.56 20.82
CA ASP A 284 -4.01 -5.30 20.43
C ASP A 284 -4.59 -6.51 19.69
N TYR A 285 -5.92 -6.56 19.54
CA TYR A 285 -6.61 -7.63 18.82
C TYR A 285 -7.08 -7.17 17.44
N GLY A 286 -8.08 -6.27 17.42
CA GLY A 286 -8.79 -5.89 16.20
C GLY A 286 -7.98 -4.99 15.29
N GLY A 287 -7.68 -5.43 14.08
CA GLY A 287 -6.74 -4.75 13.20
C GLY A 287 -5.32 -5.31 13.27
N THR A 288 -4.97 -5.96 14.38
CA THR A 288 -3.61 -6.44 14.65
C THR A 288 -3.50 -7.95 14.44
N LEU A 289 -4.25 -8.74 15.22
CA LEU A 289 -4.17 -10.22 15.17
C LEU A 289 -5.18 -10.85 14.22
N ASP A 290 -6.28 -10.17 13.95
CA ASP A 290 -7.41 -10.72 13.19
C ASP A 290 -7.47 -10.24 11.74
N SER A 291 -6.65 -9.27 11.34
CA SER A 291 -6.77 -8.67 10.01
C SER A 291 -5.45 -8.28 9.33
N ASP A 292 -4.32 -8.71 9.86
CA ASP A 292 -2.97 -8.43 9.32
C ASP A 292 -2.77 -6.93 9.01
N GLY A 293 -3.13 -6.06 9.97
CA GLY A 293 -2.99 -4.61 9.88
C GLY A 293 -4.13 -3.89 9.16
N MET A 294 -5.08 -4.59 8.54
CA MET A 294 -6.18 -3.95 7.83
C MET A 294 -7.26 -3.46 8.79
N HIS A 295 -7.65 -2.19 8.66
CA HIS A 295 -8.75 -1.63 9.43
C HIS A 295 -10.09 -2.33 9.11
N TRP A 296 -10.85 -2.72 10.14
CA TRP A 296 -12.09 -3.49 9.99
C TRP A 296 -13.12 -2.88 9.05
N GLY A 297 -13.26 -1.56 9.05
CA GLY A 297 -14.13 -0.89 8.10
C GLY A 297 -13.71 -1.10 6.64
N LYS A 298 -12.39 -1.16 6.35
CA LYS A 298 -11.88 -1.47 5.01
C LYS A 298 -12.12 -2.93 4.65
N ARG A 299 -11.87 -3.84 5.58
CA ARG A 299 -12.11 -5.27 5.38
C ARG A 299 -13.56 -5.57 5.03
N ILE A 300 -14.52 -4.95 5.76
CA ILE A 300 -15.95 -5.09 5.45
C ILE A 300 -16.27 -4.44 4.11
N TRP A 301 -15.71 -3.26 3.81
CA TRP A 301 -15.91 -2.62 2.51
C TRP A 301 -15.44 -3.50 1.34
N HIS A 302 -14.28 -4.13 1.45
CA HIS A 302 -13.80 -5.08 0.44
C HIS A 302 -14.74 -6.29 0.28
N ALA A 303 -15.31 -6.79 1.37
CA ALA A 303 -16.30 -7.86 1.30
C ALA A 303 -17.59 -7.41 0.59
N TYR A 304 -18.08 -6.19 0.84
CA TYR A 304 -19.21 -5.60 0.11
C TYR A 304 -18.93 -5.54 -1.39
N GLN A 305 -17.74 -5.08 -1.78
CA GLN A 305 -17.36 -4.98 -3.18
C GLN A 305 -17.18 -6.33 -3.85
N LYS A 306 -16.51 -7.28 -3.19
CA LYS A 306 -16.32 -8.67 -3.68
C LYS A 306 -17.65 -9.34 -3.97
N ASN A 307 -18.67 -9.07 -3.15
CA ASN A 307 -20.02 -9.64 -3.30
C ASN A 307 -20.93 -8.79 -4.18
N GLY A 308 -20.45 -7.66 -4.73
CA GLY A 308 -21.23 -6.82 -5.64
C GLY A 308 -22.41 -6.08 -4.98
N VAL A 309 -22.30 -5.76 -3.68
CA VAL A 309 -23.35 -5.03 -2.95
C VAL A 309 -23.55 -3.65 -3.57
N PRO A 310 -24.78 -3.27 -4.00
CA PRO A 310 -25.03 -2.08 -4.79
C PRO A 310 -25.13 -0.80 -3.93
N VAL A 311 -24.03 -0.47 -3.22
CA VAL A 311 -23.92 0.72 -2.37
C VAL A 311 -22.62 1.45 -2.66
N ASP A 312 -22.60 2.76 -2.48
CA ASP A 312 -21.37 3.54 -2.59
C ASP A 312 -20.59 3.58 -1.26
N GLU A 313 -19.29 3.88 -1.32
CA GLU A 313 -18.44 3.94 -0.14
C GLU A 313 -18.93 4.95 0.92
N PRO A 314 -19.42 6.17 0.59
CA PRO A 314 -19.94 7.11 1.58
C PRO A 314 -21.11 6.54 2.40
N LEU A 315 -22.09 5.91 1.75
CA LEU A 315 -23.22 5.30 2.45
C LEU A 315 -22.77 4.12 3.31
N PHE A 316 -21.87 3.28 2.80
CA PHE A 316 -21.30 2.20 3.56
C PHE A 316 -20.56 2.71 4.82
N ARG A 317 -19.75 3.76 4.70
CA ARG A 317 -19.05 4.37 5.85
C ARG A 317 -20.00 4.88 6.92
N ASP A 318 -21.12 5.49 6.52
CA ASP A 318 -22.15 5.94 7.44
C ASP A 318 -22.82 4.75 8.16
N ALA A 319 -23.10 3.65 7.45
CA ALA A 319 -23.66 2.41 8.00
C ALA A 319 -22.68 1.77 9.01
N TYR A 320 -21.41 1.64 8.64
CA TYR A 320 -20.35 1.12 9.51
C TYR A 320 -20.23 1.93 10.81
N VAL A 321 -20.15 3.26 10.72
CA VAL A 321 -20.08 4.14 11.90
C VAL A 321 -21.35 4.05 12.74
N HIS A 322 -22.51 3.90 12.11
CA HIS A 322 -23.80 3.69 12.81
C HIS A 322 -23.76 2.38 13.61
N ALA A 323 -23.33 1.27 13.02
CA ALA A 323 -23.23 -0.01 13.69
C ALA A 323 -22.26 0.02 14.88
N GLU A 324 -21.05 0.59 14.70
CA GLU A 324 -20.09 0.77 15.78
C GLU A 324 -20.67 1.54 16.97
N ARG A 325 -21.36 2.66 16.68
CA ARG A 325 -21.98 3.49 17.73
C ARG A 325 -23.16 2.79 18.41
N THR A 326 -23.91 1.98 17.67
CA THR A 326 -25.04 1.22 18.19
C THR A 326 -24.56 0.12 19.12
N LEU A 327 -23.54 -0.65 18.72
CA LEU A 327 -22.96 -1.70 19.53
C LEU A 327 -22.25 -1.16 20.80
N ALA A 328 -21.59 0.01 20.69
CA ALA A 328 -20.95 0.63 21.83
C ALA A 328 -21.92 1.14 22.92
N LYS A 329 -23.17 1.45 22.54
CA LYS A 329 -24.18 2.02 23.45
C LYS A 329 -25.13 0.98 24.01
N ASN A 330 -25.32 -0.13 23.33
CA ASN A 330 -26.34 -1.12 23.64
C ASN A 330 -25.68 -2.50 23.84
N PRO A 331 -26.11 -3.27 24.86
CA PRO A 331 -25.56 -4.62 25.13
C PRO A 331 -26.13 -5.67 24.18
N ILE A 332 -25.97 -5.45 22.88
CA ILE A 332 -26.44 -6.38 21.83
C ILE A 332 -25.57 -7.61 21.77
N ILE A 333 -24.25 -7.41 21.88
CA ILE A 333 -23.27 -8.49 21.93
C ILE A 333 -23.22 -9.05 23.33
N GLN A 334 -23.27 -10.37 23.45
CA GLN A 334 -23.25 -11.09 24.72
C GLN A 334 -21.85 -11.68 24.96
N GLY A 335 -21.47 -11.87 26.21
CA GLY A 335 -20.13 -12.34 26.57
C GLY A 335 -19.72 -13.74 26.03
N ASN A 336 -20.69 -14.52 25.55
CA ASN A 336 -20.48 -15.82 24.93
C ASN A 336 -20.64 -15.81 23.39
N ASP A 337 -20.96 -14.67 22.79
CA ASP A 337 -21.00 -14.57 21.33
C ASP A 337 -19.58 -14.78 20.77
N ASP A 338 -19.45 -15.71 19.86
CA ASP A 338 -18.21 -15.92 19.13
C ASP A 338 -18.02 -14.85 18.04
N PHE A 339 -16.98 -14.97 17.24
CA PHE A 339 -16.70 -14.02 16.15
C PHE A 339 -17.83 -13.98 15.12
N THR A 340 -18.33 -15.14 14.71
CA THR A 340 -19.39 -15.28 13.70
C THR A 340 -20.68 -14.61 14.17
N GLU A 341 -21.10 -14.85 15.40
CA GLU A 341 -22.29 -14.23 15.99
C GLU A 341 -22.12 -12.72 16.16
N THR A 342 -20.94 -12.28 16.61
CA THR A 342 -20.60 -10.86 16.75
C THR A 342 -20.67 -10.14 15.42
N LEU A 343 -20.05 -10.71 14.40
CA LEU A 343 -20.00 -10.13 13.05
C LEU A 343 -21.38 -10.11 12.39
N ARG A 344 -22.17 -11.19 12.53
CA ARG A 344 -23.55 -11.26 12.03
C ARG A 344 -24.40 -10.13 12.61
N LYS A 345 -24.34 -9.91 13.91
CA LYS A 345 -25.08 -8.84 14.59
C LYS A 345 -24.67 -7.45 14.08
N LYS A 346 -23.37 -7.24 13.87
CA LYS A 346 -22.84 -6.00 13.32
C LYS A 346 -23.31 -5.76 11.90
N LEU A 347 -23.15 -6.74 11.02
CA LEU A 347 -23.60 -6.65 9.62
C LEU A 347 -25.10 -6.44 9.50
N THR A 348 -25.91 -7.08 10.34
CA THR A 348 -27.36 -6.84 10.38
C THR A 348 -27.66 -5.36 10.61
N ILE A 349 -27.01 -4.72 11.59
CA ILE A 349 -27.23 -3.29 11.87
C ILE A 349 -26.77 -2.41 10.69
N GLU A 350 -25.67 -2.77 10.02
CA GLU A 350 -25.18 -2.04 8.85
C GLU A 350 -26.15 -2.15 7.67
N LEU A 351 -26.58 -3.36 7.34
CA LEU A 351 -27.48 -3.62 6.22
C LEU A 351 -28.90 -3.05 6.45
N ASP A 352 -29.40 -3.09 7.69
CA ASP A 352 -30.67 -2.45 8.06
C ASP A 352 -30.57 -0.92 7.88
N TYR A 353 -29.46 -0.31 8.25
CA TYR A 353 -29.22 1.12 8.04
C TYR A 353 -29.24 1.49 6.54
N ILE A 354 -28.69 0.63 5.69
CA ILE A 354 -28.69 0.80 4.24
C ILE A 354 -30.10 0.62 3.68
N GLN A 355 -30.84 -0.41 4.10
CA GLN A 355 -32.23 -0.67 3.67
C GLN A 355 -33.14 0.53 3.92
N GLU A 356 -32.98 1.23 5.04
CA GLU A 356 -33.77 2.43 5.33
C GLU A 356 -33.52 3.59 4.34
N ARG A 357 -32.44 3.55 3.54
CA ARG A 357 -31.96 4.65 2.68
C ARG A 357 -31.94 4.33 1.20
N VAL A 358 -31.98 3.05 0.85
CA VAL A 358 -31.91 2.56 -0.54
C VAL A 358 -33.16 1.77 -0.85
N GLU A 359 -34.00 2.34 -1.72
CA GLU A 359 -35.24 1.67 -2.16
C GLU A 359 -34.91 0.38 -2.92
N GLY A 360 -35.57 -0.71 -2.54
CA GLY A 360 -35.34 -2.02 -3.17
C GLY A 360 -34.10 -2.77 -2.70
N PHE A 361 -33.43 -2.31 -1.65
CA PHE A 361 -32.33 -3.04 -1.01
C PHE A 361 -32.88 -4.04 0.02
N TYR A 362 -32.43 -5.29 -0.05
CA TYR A 362 -32.87 -6.37 0.84
C TYR A 362 -31.64 -6.98 1.57
N PRO A 363 -31.49 -6.77 2.89
CA PRO A 363 -30.36 -7.27 3.68
C PRO A 363 -30.08 -8.76 3.54
N ASP A 364 -31.14 -9.58 3.51
CA ASP A 364 -31.03 -11.05 3.45
C ASP A 364 -30.38 -11.57 2.16
N GLU A 365 -30.31 -10.77 1.11
CA GLU A 365 -29.65 -11.12 -0.15
C GLU A 365 -28.11 -11.07 -0.04
N TRP A 366 -27.58 -10.36 0.95
CA TRP A 366 -26.15 -10.04 1.05
C TRP A 366 -25.49 -10.53 2.34
N LEU A 367 -26.27 -10.68 3.42
CA LEU A 367 -25.75 -10.91 4.77
C LEU A 367 -24.83 -12.14 4.86
N ASP A 368 -25.29 -13.27 4.36
CA ASP A 368 -24.55 -14.53 4.49
C ASP A 368 -23.31 -14.55 3.59
N ASP A 369 -23.37 -14.03 2.37
CA ASP A 369 -22.23 -13.97 1.45
C ASP A 369 -21.11 -13.04 1.98
N ILE A 370 -21.50 -11.87 2.53
CA ILE A 370 -20.54 -10.95 3.18
C ILE A 370 -19.94 -11.62 4.41
N LEU A 371 -20.75 -12.25 5.23
CA LEU A 371 -20.31 -12.91 6.46
C LEU A 371 -19.30 -14.02 6.14
N ASP A 372 -19.61 -14.90 5.19
CA ASP A 372 -18.72 -15.99 4.78
C ASP A 372 -17.38 -15.48 4.24
N THR A 373 -17.43 -14.42 3.40
CA THR A 373 -16.22 -13.75 2.88
C THR A 373 -15.33 -13.21 4.02
N LEU A 374 -15.94 -12.63 5.05
CA LEU A 374 -15.21 -12.05 6.19
C LEU A 374 -14.68 -13.13 7.14
N ILE A 375 -15.41 -14.22 7.35
CA ILE A 375 -14.94 -15.36 8.15
C ILE A 375 -13.71 -15.97 7.49
N GLU A 376 -13.77 -16.31 6.21
CA GLU A 376 -12.65 -16.88 5.45
C GLU A 376 -11.39 -15.99 5.55
N ALA A 377 -11.54 -14.70 5.28
CA ALA A 377 -10.43 -13.75 5.35
C ALA A 377 -9.86 -13.59 6.77
N THR A 378 -10.71 -13.69 7.82
CA THR A 378 -10.25 -13.60 9.21
C THR A 378 -9.55 -14.87 9.66
N GLU A 379 -10.03 -16.05 9.24
CA GLU A 379 -9.35 -17.32 9.48
C GLU A 379 -7.94 -17.34 8.88
N GLU A 380 -7.76 -16.82 7.66
CA GLU A 380 -6.45 -16.69 7.03
C GLU A 380 -5.51 -15.81 7.86
N SER A 381 -5.95 -14.60 8.27
CA SER A 381 -5.15 -13.68 9.07
C SER A 381 -4.83 -14.23 10.46
N THR A 382 -5.80 -14.89 11.12
CA THR A 382 -5.59 -15.47 12.46
C THR A 382 -4.72 -16.71 12.44
N ASN A 383 -4.72 -17.49 11.36
CA ASN A 383 -3.79 -18.59 11.17
C ASN A 383 -2.34 -18.08 11.11
N LEU A 384 -2.08 -17.02 10.35
CA LEU A 384 -0.76 -16.38 10.33
C LEU A 384 -0.38 -15.86 11.73
N SER A 385 -1.30 -15.19 12.41
CA SER A 385 -1.06 -14.69 13.78
C SER A 385 -0.75 -15.84 14.75
N ASN A 386 -1.42 -16.98 14.65
CA ASN A 386 -1.12 -18.17 15.44
C ASN A 386 0.30 -18.70 15.18
N GLU A 387 0.75 -18.71 13.93
CA GLU A 387 2.12 -19.10 13.59
C GLU A 387 3.14 -18.16 14.21
N VAL A 388 2.92 -16.85 14.08
CA VAL A 388 3.78 -15.82 14.67
C VAL A 388 3.83 -15.93 16.19
N MET A 389 2.68 -16.14 16.85
CA MET A 389 2.60 -16.34 18.30
C MET A 389 3.37 -17.58 18.74
N ARG A 390 3.34 -18.67 17.96
CA ARG A 390 4.05 -19.91 18.27
C ARG A 390 5.55 -19.78 18.03
N GLU A 391 5.97 -19.24 16.89
CA GLU A 391 7.36 -19.28 16.45
C GLU A 391 8.17 -18.08 16.98
N LEU A 392 7.68 -16.86 16.85
CA LEU A 392 8.39 -15.65 17.28
C LEU A 392 8.19 -15.36 18.76
N PHE A 393 6.96 -15.48 19.26
CA PHE A 393 6.61 -15.14 20.65
C PHE A 393 6.42 -16.34 21.58
N GLY A 394 6.68 -17.54 21.11
CA GLY A 394 6.40 -18.78 21.86
C GLY A 394 7.10 -18.89 23.22
N ASP A 395 8.27 -18.32 23.37
CA ASP A 395 8.99 -18.24 24.65
C ASP A 395 8.30 -17.30 25.65
N TYR A 396 7.74 -16.18 25.18
CA TYR A 396 6.95 -15.26 26.00
C TYR A 396 5.62 -15.90 26.42
N VAL A 397 4.94 -16.58 25.49
CA VAL A 397 3.70 -17.34 25.77
C VAL A 397 3.95 -18.40 26.86
N LYS A 398 4.96 -19.25 26.69
CA LYS A 398 5.32 -20.30 27.69
C LYS A 398 5.65 -19.75 29.07
N LYS A 399 6.21 -18.55 29.13
CA LYS A 399 6.56 -17.87 30.38
C LYS A 399 5.42 -17.04 30.96
N GLY A 400 4.25 -17.00 30.32
CA GLY A 400 3.11 -16.16 30.71
C GLY A 400 3.41 -14.66 30.60
N LYS A 401 4.17 -14.25 29.57
CA LYS A 401 4.64 -12.89 29.36
C LYS A 401 3.96 -12.18 28.19
N THR A 402 2.85 -12.71 27.74
CA THR A 402 1.99 -12.13 26.69
C THR A 402 0.65 -11.68 27.27
N ILE A 403 0.19 -10.50 26.87
CA ILE A 403 -1.09 -9.91 27.30
C ILE A 403 -1.84 -9.39 26.07
N LEU A 404 -3.16 -9.51 26.11
CA LEU A 404 -4.05 -8.81 25.20
C LEU A 404 -4.63 -7.56 25.86
N VAL A 405 -4.61 -6.41 25.17
CA VAL A 405 -5.29 -5.18 25.56
C VAL A 405 -6.15 -4.70 24.41
N SER A 406 -7.47 -4.82 24.51
CA SER A 406 -8.37 -4.54 23.40
C SER A 406 -9.55 -3.66 23.76
N ASN A 407 -9.95 -2.79 22.81
CA ASN A 407 -11.25 -2.14 22.84
C ASN A 407 -12.28 -3.07 22.20
N PHE A 408 -12.99 -3.86 23.01
CA PHE A 408 -13.94 -4.85 22.54
C PHE A 408 -15.27 -4.80 23.28
N TYR A 409 -16.19 -5.71 23.01
CA TYR A 409 -17.59 -5.63 23.43
C TYR A 409 -17.94 -6.46 24.70
N GLY A 410 -16.97 -7.10 25.35
CA GLY A 410 -17.15 -7.98 26.51
C GLY A 410 -17.06 -9.47 26.19
N ASN A 411 -16.74 -9.83 24.95
CA ASN A 411 -16.73 -11.21 24.48
C ASN A 411 -15.42 -11.63 23.80
N VAL A 412 -14.34 -10.87 23.95
CA VAL A 412 -13.08 -11.16 23.22
C VAL A 412 -12.54 -12.55 23.54
N ASN A 413 -12.77 -13.10 24.74
CA ASN A 413 -12.35 -14.47 25.06
C ASN A 413 -13.05 -15.53 24.23
N ALA A 414 -14.36 -15.38 23.94
CA ALA A 414 -15.08 -16.30 23.05
C ALA A 414 -14.55 -16.22 21.61
N VAL A 415 -14.22 -15.02 21.16
CA VAL A 415 -13.62 -14.79 19.84
C VAL A 415 -12.21 -15.41 19.74
N LEU A 416 -11.35 -15.20 20.74
CA LEU A 416 -10.02 -15.81 20.79
C LEU A 416 -10.09 -17.34 20.75
N SER A 417 -11.05 -17.92 21.48
CA SER A 417 -11.24 -19.38 21.53
C SER A 417 -11.66 -19.95 20.17
N GLN A 418 -12.49 -19.23 19.40
CA GLN A 418 -12.88 -19.65 18.05
C GLN A 418 -11.68 -19.78 17.12
N PHE A 419 -10.69 -18.90 17.25
CA PHE A 419 -9.49 -18.88 16.39
C PHE A 419 -8.26 -19.56 17.02
N GLY A 420 -8.41 -20.21 18.18
CA GLY A 420 -7.31 -20.94 18.85
C GLY A 420 -6.20 -20.02 19.39
N LEU A 421 -6.55 -18.78 19.74
CA LEU A 421 -5.63 -17.78 20.33
C LEU A 421 -5.76 -17.66 21.86
N ASP A 422 -6.68 -18.36 22.50
CA ASP A 422 -6.98 -18.26 23.93
C ASP A 422 -5.79 -18.66 24.82
N ASP A 423 -5.01 -19.65 24.44
CA ASP A 423 -3.80 -20.07 25.16
C ASP A 423 -2.58 -19.14 24.91
N SER A 424 -2.71 -18.16 24.02
CA SER A 424 -1.62 -17.26 23.66
C SER A 424 -1.40 -16.14 24.69
N PHE A 425 -2.37 -15.86 25.56
CA PHE A 425 -2.33 -14.74 26.49
C PHE A 425 -2.53 -15.16 27.94
N SER A 426 -1.60 -14.71 28.81
CA SER A 426 -1.71 -14.96 30.24
C SER A 426 -2.79 -14.10 30.92
N GLN A 427 -3.10 -12.95 30.32
CA GLN A 427 -4.11 -12.00 30.77
C GLN A 427 -4.77 -11.31 29.58
N VAL A 428 -6.06 -11.00 29.72
CA VAL A 428 -6.84 -10.23 28.75
C VAL A 428 -7.43 -9.00 29.44
N ILE A 429 -7.08 -7.82 28.96
CA ILE A 429 -7.61 -6.54 29.44
C ILE A 429 -8.57 -6.00 28.38
N GLU A 430 -9.83 -6.18 28.60
CA GLU A 430 -10.89 -5.80 27.67
C GLU A 430 -11.62 -4.54 28.18
N SER A 431 -11.74 -3.51 27.32
CA SER A 431 -12.26 -2.20 27.70
C SER A 431 -13.68 -2.25 28.28
N ALA A 432 -14.55 -3.10 27.74
CA ALA A 432 -15.93 -3.26 28.21
C ALA A 432 -15.99 -3.91 29.62
N VAL A 433 -14.98 -4.70 29.99
CA VAL A 433 -14.89 -5.37 31.30
C VAL A 433 -14.25 -4.45 32.35
N VAL A 434 -13.16 -3.78 31.99
CA VAL A 434 -12.40 -2.96 32.95
C VAL A 434 -12.91 -1.53 33.07
N GLY A 435 -13.79 -1.07 32.18
CA GLY A 435 -14.38 0.28 32.19
C GLY A 435 -13.41 1.39 31.75
N VAL A 436 -12.21 1.03 31.28
CA VAL A 436 -11.21 1.94 30.71
C VAL A 436 -10.97 1.55 29.27
N ARG A 437 -10.87 2.53 28.38
CA ARG A 437 -10.79 2.28 26.93
C ARG A 437 -9.66 3.10 26.31
N LYS A 438 -8.95 2.52 25.32
CA LYS A 438 -8.02 3.25 24.46
C LYS A 438 -8.74 4.47 23.82
N PRO A 439 -8.11 5.64 23.70
CA PRO A 439 -6.67 5.91 23.89
C PRO A 439 -6.23 6.27 25.33
N ASP A 440 -7.06 6.04 26.36
CA ASP A 440 -6.64 6.32 27.73
C ASP A 440 -5.40 5.45 28.06
N PRO A 441 -4.22 6.04 28.39
CA PRO A 441 -3.01 5.29 28.68
C PRO A 441 -3.14 4.40 29.92
N GLU A 442 -4.16 4.59 30.74
CA GLU A 442 -4.39 3.78 31.94
C GLU A 442 -4.67 2.32 31.58
N ILE A 443 -5.30 2.04 30.42
CA ILE A 443 -5.53 0.64 30.01
C ILE A 443 -4.21 -0.10 29.78
N TRP A 444 -3.20 0.56 29.20
CA TRP A 444 -1.86 0.01 29.00
C TRP A 444 -1.12 -0.18 30.33
N ARG A 445 -1.26 0.78 31.29
CA ARG A 445 -0.73 0.62 32.66
C ARG A 445 -1.38 -0.56 33.38
N MET A 446 -2.67 -0.83 33.14
CA MET A 446 -3.34 -2.01 33.69
C MET A 446 -2.68 -3.30 33.16
N GLY A 447 -2.37 -3.35 31.86
CA GLY A 447 -1.62 -4.46 31.25
C GLY A 447 -0.25 -4.66 31.92
N LEU A 448 0.56 -3.61 32.06
CA LEU A 448 1.86 -3.68 32.72
C LEU A 448 1.76 -4.20 34.18
N ARG A 449 0.79 -3.70 34.95
CA ARG A 449 0.55 -4.16 36.32
C ARG A 449 0.13 -5.62 36.39
N ALA A 450 -0.74 -6.07 35.47
CA ALA A 450 -1.24 -7.43 35.45
C ALA A 450 -0.12 -8.46 35.25
N ILE A 451 0.94 -8.11 34.52
CA ILE A 451 2.09 -8.98 34.25
C ILE A 451 3.29 -8.69 35.15
N GLY A 452 3.20 -7.65 36.00
CA GLY A 452 4.24 -7.31 36.97
C GLY A 452 5.47 -6.62 36.38
N VAL A 453 5.33 -5.94 35.21
CA VAL A 453 6.39 -5.13 34.63
C VAL A 453 6.39 -3.75 35.27
N SER A 454 7.52 -3.39 35.89
CA SER A 454 7.69 -2.10 36.60
C SER A 454 8.39 -1.04 35.75
N ASP A 455 9.21 -1.46 34.78
CA ASP A 455 9.87 -0.59 33.82
C ASP A 455 9.16 -0.68 32.46
N PRO A 456 8.37 0.32 32.04
CA PRO A 456 7.65 0.27 30.78
C PRO A 456 8.55 0.06 29.56
N SER A 457 9.83 0.50 29.60
CA SER A 457 10.77 0.32 28.49
C SER A 457 11.14 -1.16 28.26
N LYS A 458 10.74 -2.05 29.15
CA LYS A 458 10.87 -3.51 29.05
C LYS A 458 9.60 -4.18 28.53
N ALA A 459 8.61 -3.42 28.10
CA ALA A 459 7.41 -3.92 27.44
C ALA A 459 7.38 -3.45 25.98
N LEU A 460 7.06 -4.39 25.07
CA LEU A 460 6.76 -4.12 23.68
C LEU A 460 5.24 -4.09 23.51
N VAL A 461 4.70 -2.99 22.98
CA VAL A 461 3.28 -2.87 22.62
C VAL A 461 3.15 -2.96 21.10
N ILE A 462 2.27 -3.84 20.62
CA ILE A 462 1.99 -4.08 19.20
C ILE A 462 0.52 -3.75 18.93
N GLY A 463 0.26 -2.85 17.98
CA GLY A 463 -1.10 -2.47 17.60
C GLY A 463 -1.17 -1.75 16.26
N ASP A 464 -2.37 -1.73 15.65
CA ASP A 464 -2.63 -1.11 14.35
C ASP A 464 -2.98 0.38 14.45
N SER A 465 -3.61 0.79 15.53
CA SER A 465 -4.10 2.16 15.67
C SER A 465 -3.04 3.10 16.26
N TYR A 466 -2.52 4.01 15.41
CA TYR A 466 -1.51 4.97 15.85
C TYR A 466 -1.96 5.78 17.06
N ASP A 467 -3.20 6.31 17.02
CA ASP A 467 -3.74 7.17 18.10
C ASP A 467 -4.16 6.39 19.36
N LYS A 468 -4.61 5.14 19.22
CA LYS A 468 -5.16 4.36 20.34
C LYS A 468 -4.13 3.44 20.98
N ASP A 469 -3.16 2.96 20.20
CA ASP A 469 -2.17 1.99 20.65
C ASP A 469 -0.79 2.63 20.82
N ILE A 470 -0.27 3.23 19.75
CA ILE A 470 1.13 3.66 19.70
C ILE A 470 1.38 4.89 20.56
N ILE A 471 0.62 5.98 20.36
CA ILE A 471 0.80 7.22 21.13
C ILE A 471 0.71 6.97 22.62
N PRO A 472 -0.38 6.39 23.17
CA PRO A 472 -0.54 6.26 24.62
C PRO A 472 0.44 5.25 25.24
N ALA A 473 0.85 4.19 24.50
CA ALA A 473 1.87 3.26 24.98
C ALA A 473 3.25 3.91 25.02
N HIS A 474 3.61 4.66 23.97
CA HIS A 474 4.86 5.42 23.94
C HIS A 474 4.92 6.48 25.05
N GLU A 475 3.83 7.20 25.32
CA GLU A 475 3.76 8.22 26.37
C GLU A 475 3.98 7.68 27.79
N ILE A 476 3.66 6.42 28.03
CA ILE A 476 3.97 5.77 29.31
C ILE A 476 5.35 5.11 29.34
N GLY A 477 6.12 5.17 28.24
CA GLY A 477 7.50 4.72 28.12
C GLY A 477 7.68 3.31 27.58
N CYS A 478 6.66 2.66 27.01
CA CYS A 478 6.80 1.38 26.34
C CYS A 478 7.50 1.52 24.98
N ASP A 479 8.25 0.50 24.59
CA ASP A 479 8.62 0.32 23.20
C ASP A 479 7.37 -0.06 22.39
N THR A 480 7.27 0.42 21.15
CA THR A 480 6.09 0.25 20.30
C THR A 480 6.42 -0.28 18.92
N LEU A 481 5.66 -1.26 18.46
CA LEU A 481 5.63 -1.72 17.07
C LEU A 481 4.28 -1.35 16.47
N TRP A 482 4.30 -0.41 15.54
CA TRP A 482 3.10 -0.01 14.84
C TRP A 482 2.84 -0.91 13.64
N PHE A 483 1.69 -1.58 13.65
CA PHE A 483 1.19 -2.37 12.53
C PHE A 483 0.46 -1.44 11.57
N MET A 484 1.21 -0.80 10.68
CA MET A 484 0.74 0.19 9.72
C MET A 484 0.16 -0.49 8.48
N GLY A 485 -1.06 -1.01 8.59
CA GLY A 485 -1.78 -1.62 7.49
C GLY A 485 -2.72 -0.68 6.75
N GLU A 486 -3.67 -1.23 6.01
CA GLU A 486 -4.64 -0.47 5.24
C GLU A 486 -5.71 0.16 6.15
N GLY A 487 -5.71 1.50 6.25
CA GLY A 487 -6.71 2.29 6.97
C GLY A 487 -7.72 2.98 6.05
N TRP A 488 -8.74 3.63 6.63
CA TRP A 488 -9.68 4.49 5.89
C TRP A 488 -9.00 5.66 5.21
N THR A 489 -8.07 6.27 5.90
CA THR A 489 -7.24 7.36 5.42
C THR A 489 -5.82 7.05 5.82
N PRO A 490 -4.84 7.40 4.99
CA PRO A 490 -3.44 7.28 5.38
C PRO A 490 -3.20 8.06 6.68
N VAL A 491 -2.66 7.38 7.68
CA VAL A 491 -2.22 8.05 8.91
C VAL A 491 -0.73 8.34 8.75
N ILE A 492 -0.40 9.61 8.61
CA ILE A 492 0.99 10.06 8.60
C ILE A 492 1.31 10.50 10.03
N PRO A 493 2.17 9.78 10.75
CA PRO A 493 2.43 10.06 12.15
C PRO A 493 3.11 11.42 12.33
N ASP A 494 2.61 12.20 13.29
CA ASP A 494 3.25 13.43 13.76
C ASP A 494 4.40 13.06 14.69
N GLY A 495 5.62 13.09 14.18
CA GLY A 495 6.85 12.74 14.89
C GLY A 495 6.92 11.25 15.25
N ALA A 496 7.81 10.51 14.65
CA ALA A 496 8.00 9.05 14.78
C ALA A 496 7.98 8.55 16.24
N LYS A 497 6.78 8.41 16.82
CA LYS A 497 6.60 7.86 18.18
C LYS A 497 6.66 6.33 18.20
N ALA A 498 6.44 5.67 17.05
CA ALA A 498 6.66 4.24 16.91
C ALA A 498 8.17 3.96 16.88
N ASN A 499 8.63 3.01 17.69
CA ASN A 499 10.03 2.57 17.66
C ASN A 499 10.28 1.72 16.40
N TRP A 500 9.28 0.93 15.99
CA TRP A 500 9.28 0.12 14.79
C TRP A 500 7.96 0.22 14.05
N VAL A 501 7.99 -0.06 12.74
CA VAL A 501 6.83 -0.10 11.86
C VAL A 501 6.87 -1.36 11.03
N MET A 502 5.75 -2.09 10.98
CA MET A 502 5.53 -3.21 10.05
C MET A 502 4.22 -3.01 9.30
N THR A 503 4.03 -3.70 8.19
CA THR A 503 2.79 -3.67 7.39
C THR A 503 2.15 -5.04 7.23
N SER A 504 2.89 -6.10 7.53
CA SER A 504 2.44 -7.48 7.62
C SER A 504 3.28 -8.21 8.64
N TRP A 505 2.78 -9.30 9.21
CA TRP A 505 3.57 -10.19 10.07
C TRP A 505 4.80 -10.76 9.35
N PHE A 506 4.78 -10.86 8.02
CA PHE A 506 5.95 -11.27 7.23
C PHE A 506 7.13 -10.31 7.31
N ASP A 507 6.95 -9.07 7.76
CA ASP A 507 8.06 -8.14 7.99
C ASP A 507 8.95 -8.57 9.18
N VAL A 508 8.37 -9.23 10.20
CA VAL A 508 9.06 -9.68 11.42
C VAL A 508 9.24 -11.20 11.51
N TYR A 509 8.49 -11.95 10.71
CA TYR A 509 8.46 -13.40 10.70
C TYR A 509 8.58 -13.93 9.27
N GLU A 510 9.56 -14.79 9.02
CA GLU A 510 9.72 -15.54 7.78
C GLU A 510 9.40 -17.01 8.09
N PRO A 511 8.37 -17.61 7.45
CA PRO A 511 7.94 -18.99 7.72
C PRO A 511 8.95 -20.04 7.30
#